data_b18c9082614127853a94cfe577b84930
#
_entry.id   b18c9082614127853a94cfe577b84930
#
_cell.length_a   1.000
_cell.length_b   1.000
_cell.length_c   1.000
_cell.angle_alpha   90.00
_cell.angle_beta   90.00
_cell.angle_gamma   90.00
#
_symmetry.space_group_name_H-M   'P 1'
#
loop_
_entity.id
_entity.type
_entity.pdbx_description
1 polymer ?
#
loop_
_entity_poly.entity_id
_entity_poly.type
_entity_poly.pdbx_seq_one_letter_code
_entity_poly.pdbx_strand_id
1 'polypeptide(L)'
;MDEFELIKNYFQKNSNNNPSAKNLNDDVFFNKNRRLVVSVDTYNEGVHFPDFKYPNLVIKKIIRSSISDLIAKGVKPEYYFISGCGSKSKFSKKNLKMISKSLNQEQKKYDLKLSGGDTTNFNKVSFSITCIGFSKKIVERNKARLNDDIYVTGNINFCIISFNNFF
;
A
#
# COMPACT_ATOMS: atom_id res chain seq x y z
N MET A 1 5.22 19.71 11.21
CA MET A 1 4.24 18.72 11.76
C MET A 1 4.43 17.47 10.93
N ASP A 2 4.81 16.39 11.56
CA ASP A 2 4.92 15.09 10.90
C ASP A 2 3.54 14.44 10.71
N GLU A 3 3.51 13.31 10.02
CA GLU A 3 2.27 12.59 9.71
C GLU A 3 1.53 12.13 10.96
N PHE A 4 2.25 11.65 11.98
CA PHE A 4 1.64 11.16 13.23
C PHE A 4 1.00 12.28 14.02
N GLU A 5 1.66 13.43 14.11
CA GLU A 5 1.10 14.64 14.74
C GLU A 5 -0.15 15.13 14.00
N LEU A 6 -0.13 15.12 12.66
CA LEU A 6 -1.26 15.49 11.82
C LEU A 6 -2.47 14.58 12.09
N ILE A 7 -2.26 13.26 12.06
CA ILE A 7 -3.32 12.28 12.32
C ILE A 7 -3.89 12.47 13.72
N LYS A 8 -3.03 12.56 14.72
CA LYS A 8 -3.43 12.71 16.12
C LYS A 8 -4.24 13.98 16.36
N ASN A 9 -3.80 15.10 15.82
CA ASN A 9 -4.38 16.40 16.12
C ASN A 9 -5.69 16.67 15.35
N TYR A 10 -5.83 16.14 14.12
CA TYR A 10 -6.93 16.50 13.23
C TYR A 10 -7.89 15.35 12.91
N PHE A 11 -7.40 14.10 12.82
CA PHE A 11 -8.22 12.99 12.33
C PHE A 11 -8.60 11.95 13.37
N GLN A 12 -7.81 11.77 14.42
CA GLN A 12 -8.06 10.71 15.42
C GLN A 12 -9.44 10.83 16.06
N LYS A 13 -9.90 12.04 16.34
CA LYS A 13 -11.24 12.30 16.91
C LYS A 13 -12.38 11.76 16.03
N ASN A 14 -12.19 11.75 14.72
CA ASN A 14 -13.21 11.27 13.78
C ASN A 14 -13.36 9.74 13.81
N SER A 15 -12.40 9.04 14.40
CA SER A 15 -12.41 7.58 14.53
C SER A 15 -12.88 7.07 15.91
N ASN A 16 -13.23 7.94 16.85
CA ASN A 16 -13.53 7.59 18.26
C ASN A 16 -14.60 6.51 18.43
N ASN A 17 -15.60 6.47 17.55
CA ASN A 17 -16.68 5.49 17.60
C ASN A 17 -16.41 4.24 16.74
N ASN A 18 -15.18 4.09 16.26
CA ASN A 18 -14.80 2.97 15.40
C ASN A 18 -13.59 2.21 15.97
N PRO A 19 -13.82 1.23 16.87
CA PRO A 19 -12.72 0.46 17.47
C PRO A 19 -11.90 -0.34 16.44
N SER A 20 -12.49 -0.62 15.26
CA SER A 20 -11.79 -1.29 14.16
C SER A 20 -10.73 -0.42 13.49
N ALA A 21 -10.83 0.90 13.62
CA ALA A 21 -9.82 1.86 13.11
C ALA A 21 -8.60 1.99 14.03
N LYS A 22 -8.60 1.37 15.23
CA LYS A 22 -7.46 1.36 16.17
C LYS A 22 -6.90 2.75 16.48
N ASN A 23 -7.78 3.74 16.60
CA ASN A 23 -7.43 5.15 16.79
C ASN A 23 -6.50 5.72 15.70
N LEU A 24 -6.50 5.15 14.50
CA LEU A 24 -5.61 5.48 13.38
C LEU A 24 -4.10 5.32 13.71
N ASN A 25 -3.75 4.46 14.66
CA ASN A 25 -2.36 4.21 15.09
C ASN A 25 -1.78 2.91 14.50
N ASP A 26 -2.47 2.29 13.57
CA ASP A 26 -2.02 1.06 12.88
C ASP A 26 -2.15 1.24 11.37
N ASP A 27 -1.42 0.45 10.60
CA ASP A 27 -1.41 0.50 9.13
C ASP A 27 -2.68 -0.09 8.51
N VAL A 28 -3.51 -0.73 9.34
CA VAL A 28 -4.71 -1.42 8.85
C VAL A 28 -5.95 -1.12 9.70
N PHE A 29 -7.08 -1.09 9.03
CA PHE A 29 -8.38 -1.27 9.65
C PHE A 29 -8.60 -2.76 9.92
N PHE A 30 -9.04 -3.13 11.13
CA PHE A 30 -9.33 -4.51 11.50
C PHE A 30 -10.68 -4.67 12.17
N ASN A 31 -11.67 -5.19 11.44
CA ASN A 31 -12.96 -5.59 12.02
C ASN A 31 -12.91 -7.07 12.43
N LYS A 32 -12.70 -7.31 13.74
CA LYS A 32 -12.56 -8.66 14.30
C LYS A 32 -13.80 -9.54 14.06
N ASN A 33 -14.98 -8.98 14.20
CA ASN A 33 -16.24 -9.74 14.04
C ASN A 33 -16.43 -10.24 12.61
N ARG A 34 -16.09 -9.41 11.64
CA ARG A 34 -16.11 -9.73 10.20
C ARG A 34 -14.83 -10.38 9.70
N ARG A 35 -13.81 -10.48 10.54
CA ARG A 35 -12.45 -10.94 10.20
C ARG A 35 -11.81 -10.11 9.07
N LEU A 36 -12.30 -8.93 8.83
CA LEU A 36 -11.92 -8.07 7.72
C LEU A 36 -10.71 -7.21 8.09
N VAL A 37 -9.69 -7.23 7.23
CA VAL A 37 -8.49 -6.39 7.33
C VAL A 37 -8.35 -5.58 6.06
N VAL A 38 -8.16 -4.27 6.18
CA VAL A 38 -8.06 -3.35 5.05
C VAL A 38 -6.90 -2.39 5.27
N SER A 39 -6.05 -2.18 4.26
CA SER A 39 -5.10 -1.06 4.16
C SER A 39 -5.41 -0.18 2.97
N VAL A 40 -5.00 1.07 3.05
CA VAL A 40 -5.14 2.06 1.96
C VAL A 40 -3.88 2.88 1.86
N ASP A 41 -3.25 2.88 0.68
CA ASP A 41 -2.05 3.66 0.38
C ASP A 41 -2.23 4.53 -0.85
N THR A 42 -1.51 5.64 -0.89
CA THR A 42 -1.44 6.51 -2.07
C THR A 42 0.01 6.72 -2.51
N TYR A 43 0.25 6.61 -3.80
CA TYR A 43 1.57 6.69 -4.44
C TYR A 43 1.59 7.80 -5.49
N ASN A 44 2.45 8.78 -5.31
CA ASN A 44 2.54 9.97 -6.15
C ASN A 44 3.86 10.02 -6.92
N GLU A 45 3.80 10.40 -8.21
CA GLU A 45 4.97 10.71 -9.04
C GLU A 45 5.76 11.87 -8.42
N GLY A 46 7.08 11.71 -8.33
CA GLY A 46 8.00 12.66 -7.69
C GLY A 46 8.14 12.50 -6.18
N VAL A 47 7.37 11.59 -5.55
CA VAL A 47 7.45 11.28 -4.11
C VAL A 47 7.78 9.79 -3.91
N HIS A 48 6.92 8.91 -4.39
CA HIS A 48 7.05 7.46 -4.17
C HIS A 48 7.75 6.75 -5.34
N PHE A 49 7.77 7.36 -6.49
CA PHE A 49 8.54 6.98 -7.67
C PHE A 49 8.93 8.25 -8.45
N PRO A 50 10.14 8.28 -9.05
CA PRO A 50 10.69 9.51 -9.64
C PRO A 50 9.88 9.99 -10.84
N ASP A 51 9.50 9.09 -11.74
CA ASP A 51 8.73 9.36 -12.95
C ASP A 51 7.93 8.13 -13.41
N PHE A 52 7.15 8.28 -14.47
CA PHE A 52 6.34 7.23 -15.06
C PHE A 52 6.91 6.68 -16.39
N LYS A 53 8.23 6.75 -16.58
CA LYS A 53 8.91 6.26 -17.78
C LYS A 53 8.81 4.73 -17.92
N TYR A 54 8.80 4.03 -16.80
CA TYR A 54 8.71 2.56 -16.74
C TYR A 54 7.45 2.13 -15.96
N PRO A 55 6.25 2.24 -16.57
CA PRO A 55 4.97 1.95 -15.88
C PRO A 55 4.92 0.55 -15.25
N ASN A 56 5.53 -0.44 -15.91
CA ASN A 56 5.61 -1.81 -15.42
C ASN A 56 6.35 -1.93 -14.08
N LEU A 57 7.41 -1.16 -13.86
CA LEU A 57 8.16 -1.17 -12.61
C LEU A 57 7.41 -0.42 -11.51
N VAL A 58 6.80 0.72 -11.86
CA VAL A 58 5.97 1.48 -10.92
C VAL A 58 4.82 0.61 -10.39
N ILE A 59 4.07 -0.06 -11.28
CA ILE A 59 2.97 -0.94 -10.87
C ILE A 59 3.46 -2.06 -9.95
N LYS A 60 4.58 -2.72 -10.28
CA LYS A 60 5.15 -3.75 -9.43
C LYS A 60 5.52 -3.22 -8.04
N LYS A 61 6.15 -2.05 -7.98
CA LYS A 61 6.51 -1.40 -6.72
C LYS A 61 5.28 -1.13 -5.86
N ILE A 62 4.29 -0.41 -6.40
CA ILE A 62 3.14 0.03 -5.62
C ILE A 62 2.27 -1.13 -5.13
N ILE A 63 2.05 -2.17 -5.96
CA ILE A 63 1.32 -3.37 -5.52
C ILE A 63 2.06 -4.06 -4.37
N ARG A 64 3.38 -4.27 -4.50
CA ARG A 64 4.16 -4.95 -3.46
C ARG A 64 4.23 -4.15 -2.17
N SER A 65 4.35 -2.82 -2.26
CA SER A 65 4.32 -1.95 -1.09
C SER A 65 2.96 -2.02 -0.39
N SER A 66 1.84 -1.91 -1.13
CA SER A 66 0.50 -1.96 -0.53
C SER A 66 0.16 -3.30 0.13
N ILE A 67 0.58 -4.43 -0.45
CA ILE A 67 0.32 -5.73 0.18
C ILE A 67 1.21 -5.98 1.41
N SER A 68 2.33 -5.26 1.54
CA SER A 68 3.26 -5.44 2.67
C SER A 68 2.61 -5.15 4.02
N ASP A 69 1.67 -4.21 4.08
CA ASP A 69 0.96 -3.86 5.31
C ASP A 69 0.13 -5.02 5.84
N LEU A 70 -0.61 -5.70 4.98
CA LEU A 70 -1.37 -6.89 5.37
C LEU A 70 -0.43 -8.03 5.77
N ILE A 71 0.63 -8.25 4.99
CA ILE A 71 1.62 -9.31 5.25
C ILE A 71 2.32 -9.09 6.60
N ALA A 72 2.70 -7.84 6.92
CA ALA A 72 3.29 -7.48 8.21
C ALA A 72 2.33 -7.74 9.40
N LYS A 73 1.02 -7.74 9.15
CA LYS A 73 0.00 -8.12 10.14
C LYS A 73 -0.28 -9.63 10.20
N GLY A 74 0.44 -10.44 9.43
CA GLY A 74 0.21 -11.89 9.33
C GLY A 74 -1.07 -12.22 8.55
N VAL A 75 -1.48 -11.36 7.63
CA VAL A 75 -2.72 -11.49 6.84
C VAL A 75 -2.36 -11.68 5.37
N LYS A 76 -2.91 -12.73 4.76
CA LYS A 76 -2.80 -12.92 3.31
C LYS A 76 -3.70 -11.89 2.61
N PRO A 77 -3.16 -11.01 1.72
CA PRO A 77 -4.00 -10.16 0.89
C PRO A 77 -4.73 -11.02 -0.15
N GLU A 78 -6.02 -10.74 -0.39
CA GLU A 78 -6.85 -11.50 -1.35
C GLU A 78 -7.40 -10.62 -2.45
N TYR A 79 -7.90 -9.45 -2.09
CA TYR A 79 -8.50 -8.51 -3.03
C TYR A 79 -7.77 -7.17 -2.98
N TYR A 80 -7.77 -6.48 -4.13
CA TYR A 80 -7.33 -5.10 -4.16
C TYR A 80 -8.19 -4.26 -5.12
N PHE A 81 -8.29 -2.98 -4.80
CA PHE A 81 -8.83 -1.94 -5.66
C PHE A 81 -7.70 -0.99 -6.01
N ILE A 82 -7.71 -0.46 -7.23
CA ILE A 82 -6.72 0.50 -7.69
C ILE A 82 -7.40 1.67 -8.39
N SER A 83 -7.26 2.86 -7.83
CA SER A 83 -7.63 4.09 -8.50
C SER A 83 -6.39 4.79 -9.00
N GLY A 84 -6.44 5.34 -10.20
CA GLY A 84 -5.29 6.00 -10.79
C GLY A 84 -5.64 7.28 -11.53
N CYS A 85 -4.75 8.25 -11.47
CA CYS A 85 -4.84 9.43 -12.31
C CYS A 85 -3.55 9.65 -13.10
N GLY A 86 -3.68 10.26 -14.28
CA GLY A 86 -2.56 10.59 -15.14
C GLY A 86 -3.02 11.26 -16.42
N SER A 87 -2.11 11.95 -17.09
CA SER A 87 -2.43 12.58 -18.38
C SER A 87 -2.65 11.53 -19.49
N LYS A 88 -3.30 11.92 -20.58
CA LYS A 88 -3.52 11.06 -21.77
C LYS A 88 -2.19 10.50 -22.33
N SER A 89 -1.08 11.24 -22.25
CA SER A 89 0.23 10.78 -22.68
C SER A 89 0.80 9.70 -21.75
N LYS A 90 0.65 9.87 -20.44
CA LYS A 90 1.07 8.90 -19.42
C LYS A 90 0.22 7.62 -19.49
N PHE A 91 -1.08 7.73 -19.73
CA PHE A 91 -2.01 6.61 -19.90
C PHE A 91 -2.27 6.29 -21.40
N SER A 92 -1.21 6.37 -22.23
CA SER A 92 -1.26 5.94 -23.62
C SER A 92 -1.58 4.43 -23.74
N LYS A 93 -2.08 4.00 -24.90
CA LYS A 93 -2.36 2.56 -25.18
C LYS A 93 -1.16 1.66 -24.87
N LYS A 94 0.07 2.13 -25.18
CA LYS A 94 1.32 1.40 -24.87
C LYS A 94 1.50 1.24 -23.38
N ASN A 95 1.39 2.31 -22.60
CA ASN A 95 1.58 2.30 -21.16
C ASN A 95 0.48 1.48 -20.46
N LEU A 96 -0.77 1.62 -20.88
CA LEU A 96 -1.89 0.82 -20.34
C LEU A 96 -1.68 -0.69 -20.55
N LYS A 97 -1.12 -1.11 -21.71
CA LYS A 97 -0.75 -2.52 -21.91
C LYS A 97 0.35 -2.98 -20.95
N MET A 98 1.35 -2.12 -20.68
CA MET A 98 2.41 -2.43 -19.70
C MET A 98 1.86 -2.52 -18.27
N ILE A 99 0.98 -1.58 -17.89
CA ILE A 99 0.27 -1.60 -16.60
C ILE A 99 -0.51 -2.90 -16.46
N SER A 100 -1.40 -3.20 -17.40
CA SER A 100 -2.24 -4.41 -17.38
C SER A 100 -1.42 -5.69 -17.29
N LYS A 101 -0.32 -5.80 -18.07
CA LYS A 101 0.59 -6.95 -17.99
C LYS A 101 1.22 -7.09 -16.61
N SER A 102 1.64 -5.98 -16.00
CA SER A 102 2.25 -6.00 -14.66
C SER A 102 1.25 -6.35 -13.58
N LEU A 103 0.04 -5.78 -13.62
CA LEU A 103 -1.04 -6.16 -12.71
C LEU A 103 -1.31 -7.67 -12.77
N ASN A 104 -1.41 -8.24 -13.98
CA ASN A 104 -1.62 -9.67 -14.15
C ASN A 104 -0.46 -10.52 -13.60
N GLN A 105 0.79 -10.06 -13.76
CA GLN A 105 1.96 -10.75 -13.18
C GLN A 105 1.93 -10.75 -11.65
N GLU A 106 1.64 -9.60 -11.03
CA GLU A 106 1.57 -9.49 -9.57
C GLU A 106 0.37 -10.25 -9.00
N GLN A 107 -0.78 -10.24 -9.67
CA GLN A 107 -1.95 -11.06 -9.31
C GLN A 107 -1.61 -12.55 -9.27
N LYS A 108 -0.94 -13.06 -10.32
CA LYS A 108 -0.52 -14.47 -10.36
C LYS A 108 0.51 -14.80 -9.29
N LYS A 109 1.47 -13.87 -9.04
CA LYS A 109 2.54 -14.10 -8.08
C LYS A 109 2.07 -14.16 -6.64
N TYR A 110 1.11 -13.30 -6.27
CA TYR A 110 0.65 -13.14 -4.90
C TYR A 110 -0.78 -13.66 -4.66
N ASP A 111 -1.37 -14.30 -5.67
CA ASP A 111 -2.75 -14.80 -5.63
C ASP A 111 -3.76 -13.69 -5.27
N LEU A 112 -3.61 -12.54 -5.94
CA LEU A 112 -4.44 -11.35 -5.74
C LEU A 112 -5.54 -11.26 -6.77
N LYS A 113 -6.66 -10.62 -6.40
CA LYS A 113 -7.80 -10.37 -7.31
C LYS A 113 -8.09 -8.87 -7.39
N LEU A 114 -7.94 -8.32 -8.59
CA LEU A 114 -8.41 -6.95 -8.86
C LEU A 114 -9.93 -6.91 -8.76
N SER A 115 -10.44 -6.06 -7.88
CA SER A 115 -11.86 -6.04 -7.51
C SER A 115 -12.57 -4.76 -7.88
N GLY A 116 -11.85 -3.78 -8.43
CA GLY A 116 -12.41 -2.51 -8.89
C GLY A 116 -11.38 -1.40 -8.85
N GLY A 117 -11.85 -0.18 -9.12
CA GLY A 117 -11.03 1.01 -9.11
C GLY A 117 -11.65 2.13 -9.92
N ASP A 118 -10.88 3.19 -10.13
CA ASP A 118 -11.28 4.35 -10.89
C ASP A 118 -10.11 4.90 -11.70
N THR A 119 -10.40 5.67 -12.76
CA THR A 119 -9.38 6.30 -13.58
C THR A 119 -9.79 7.72 -13.97
N THR A 120 -8.95 8.68 -13.60
CA THR A 120 -9.20 10.10 -13.89
C THR A 120 -8.03 10.73 -14.63
N ASN A 121 -8.28 11.90 -15.24
CA ASN A 121 -7.26 12.66 -15.96
C ASN A 121 -6.61 13.69 -15.02
N PHE A 122 -5.26 13.68 -14.92
CA PHE A 122 -4.51 14.65 -14.16
C PHE A 122 -3.08 14.81 -14.70
N ASN A 123 -2.41 15.90 -14.36
CA ASN A 123 -1.08 16.21 -14.91
C ASN A 123 0.03 15.27 -14.42
N LYS A 124 -0.01 14.88 -13.14
CA LYS A 124 0.92 13.94 -12.52
C LYS A 124 0.27 12.58 -12.37
N VAL A 125 1.09 11.53 -12.32
CA VAL A 125 0.59 10.19 -12.06
C VAL A 125 0.46 9.98 -10.55
N SER A 126 -0.70 9.50 -10.13
CA SER A 126 -0.95 9.05 -8.78
C SER A 126 -1.78 7.77 -8.82
N PHE A 127 -1.54 6.89 -7.85
CA PHE A 127 -2.35 5.68 -7.64
C PHE A 127 -2.74 5.58 -6.18
N SER A 128 -3.98 5.21 -5.92
CA SER A 128 -4.45 4.83 -4.60
C SER A 128 -4.83 3.35 -4.65
N ILE A 129 -4.31 2.57 -3.70
CA ILE A 129 -4.53 1.12 -3.64
C ILE A 129 -5.15 0.79 -2.30
N THR A 130 -6.26 0.07 -2.34
CA THR A 130 -6.89 -0.53 -1.17
C THR A 130 -6.69 -2.03 -1.24
N CYS A 131 -6.05 -2.60 -0.22
CA CYS A 131 -5.87 -4.05 -0.08
C CYS A 131 -6.81 -4.61 0.97
N ILE A 132 -7.36 -5.79 0.71
CA ILE A 132 -8.29 -6.49 1.59
C ILE A 132 -7.81 -7.92 1.80
N GLY A 133 -7.83 -8.34 3.06
CA GLY A 133 -7.61 -9.71 3.50
C GLY A 133 -8.51 -10.08 4.66
N PHE A 134 -8.44 -11.32 5.10
CA PHE A 134 -9.29 -11.82 6.18
C PHE A 134 -8.45 -12.57 7.22
N SER A 135 -8.69 -12.25 8.50
CA SER A 135 -8.03 -12.95 9.61
C SER A 135 -8.86 -12.89 10.90
N LYS A 136 -8.71 -13.89 11.74
CA LYS A 136 -9.27 -13.88 13.11
C LYS A 136 -8.49 -12.98 14.05
N LYS A 137 -7.21 -12.74 13.75
CA LYS A 137 -6.27 -11.94 14.55
C LYS A 137 -5.25 -11.26 13.65
N ILE A 138 -4.67 -10.18 14.12
CA ILE A 138 -3.56 -9.51 13.45
C ILE A 138 -2.40 -9.31 14.42
N VAL A 139 -1.20 -9.11 13.88
CA VAL A 139 -0.05 -8.60 14.62
C VAL A 139 -0.16 -7.07 14.70
N GLU A 140 -0.21 -6.53 15.90
CA GLU A 140 -0.33 -5.08 16.10
C GLU A 140 1.06 -4.43 16.23
N ARG A 141 1.23 -3.23 15.67
CA ARG A 141 2.51 -2.49 15.67
C ARG A 141 3.05 -2.25 17.08
N ASN A 142 2.20 -2.00 18.05
CA ASN A 142 2.57 -1.61 19.42
C ASN A 142 2.61 -2.77 20.43
N LYS A 143 2.72 -4.01 19.99
CA LYS A 143 2.70 -5.20 20.87
C LYS A 143 4.07 -5.82 21.11
N ALA A 144 5.15 -5.21 20.60
CA ALA A 144 6.50 -5.63 20.91
C ALA A 144 6.79 -5.54 22.43
N ARG A 145 7.51 -6.50 22.97
CA ARG A 145 7.84 -6.62 24.39
C ARG A 145 9.35 -6.50 24.59
N LEU A 146 9.75 -6.18 25.80
CA LEU A 146 11.17 -6.23 26.19
C LEU A 146 11.67 -7.67 26.02
N ASN A 147 12.84 -7.83 25.40
CA ASN A 147 13.49 -9.10 25.03
C ASN A 147 12.85 -9.84 23.82
N ASP A 148 11.97 -9.21 23.06
CA ASP A 148 11.59 -9.75 21.74
C ASP A 148 12.78 -9.64 20.77
N ASP A 149 13.00 -10.69 19.96
CA ASP A 149 13.99 -10.68 18.90
C ASP A 149 13.53 -9.80 17.71
N ILE A 150 14.49 -9.05 17.15
CA ILE A 150 14.25 -8.21 15.96
C ILE A 150 14.80 -8.93 14.73
N TYR A 151 13.91 -9.24 13.79
CA TYR A 151 14.26 -9.87 12.52
C TYR A 151 14.10 -8.89 11.37
N VAL A 152 15.07 -8.89 10.46
CA VAL A 152 15.03 -8.11 9.21
C VAL A 152 15.12 -9.07 8.04
N THR A 153 14.21 -8.93 7.07
CA THR A 153 14.21 -9.73 5.85
C THR A 153 15.12 -9.09 4.80
N GLY A 154 15.93 -9.92 4.13
CA GLY A 154 16.84 -9.47 3.07
C GLY A 154 18.20 -9.02 3.57
N ASN A 155 18.99 -8.47 2.64
CA ASN A 155 20.33 -7.95 2.94
C ASN A 155 20.23 -6.44 3.24
N ILE A 156 20.55 -6.02 4.46
CA ILE A 156 20.44 -4.63 4.92
C ILE A 156 21.25 -3.67 4.00
N ASN A 157 22.44 -4.09 3.56
CA ASN A 157 23.27 -3.28 2.66
C ASN A 157 22.62 -3.00 1.30
N PHE A 158 21.75 -3.88 0.82
CA PHE A 158 21.04 -3.69 -0.45
C PHE A 158 19.91 -2.64 -0.34
N CYS A 159 19.28 -2.52 0.84
CA CYS A 159 18.29 -1.48 1.10
C CYS A 159 18.90 -0.06 1.11
N ILE A 160 20.08 0.11 1.70
CA ILE A 160 20.77 1.40 1.78
C ILE A 160 21.22 1.88 0.38
N ILE A 161 21.74 0.98 -0.45
CA ILE A 161 22.16 1.31 -1.83
C ILE A 161 20.97 1.69 -2.69
N SER A 162 19.81 1.07 -2.48
CA SER A 162 18.57 1.40 -3.19
C SER A 162 18.03 2.79 -2.82
N PHE A 163 18.18 3.22 -1.55
CA PHE A 163 17.79 4.56 -1.11
C PHE A 163 18.71 5.66 -1.64
N ASN A 164 20.02 5.43 -1.71
CA ASN A 164 21.00 6.42 -2.18
C ASN A 164 20.95 6.66 -3.70
N ASN A 165 20.28 5.82 -4.47
CA ASN A 165 20.06 6.04 -5.91
C ASN A 165 18.73 6.71 -6.24
N PHE A 166 17.95 7.14 -5.24
CA PHE A 166 16.64 7.79 -5.41
C PHE A 166 16.57 9.23 -4.88
N PHE A 167 17.72 9.81 -4.41
CA PHE A 167 17.84 11.22 -4.04
C PHE A 167 18.91 11.92 -4.88
#